data_e152c4827e34e59f3032eb22e0771f7f
#
_entry.id   e152c4827e34e59f3032eb22e0771f7f
#
_cell.length_a   1.000
_cell.length_b   1.000
_cell.length_c   1.000
_cell.angle_alpha   90.00
_cell.angle_beta   90.00
_cell.angle_gamma   90.00
#
_symmetry.space_group_name_H-M   'P 1'
#
loop_
_entity.id
_entity.type
_entity.pdbx_description
1 polymer ?
#
loop_
_entity_poly.entity_id
_entity_poly.type
_entity_poly.pdbx_seq_one_letter_code
_entity_poly.pdbx_strand_id
1 'polypeptide(L)' 'MVHFDVQLDYETSERAGAGGMFQVISIEDEGGKDCTTLINQGIHFHSLGDLKQALAEKLGKQPSEISLSEV' A
#
# COMPACT_ATOMS: atom_id res chain seq x y z
N MET A 1 10.60 -3.92 13.18
CA MET A 1 10.13 -3.53 11.84
C MET A 1 8.83 -4.24 11.54
N VAL A 2 7.85 -3.51 11.04
CA VAL A 2 6.55 -4.07 10.65
C VAL A 2 6.60 -4.41 9.17
N HIS A 3 6.19 -5.61 8.80
CA HIS A 3 6.18 -6.05 7.41
C HIS A 3 4.75 -6.30 6.93
N PHE A 4 4.43 -5.82 5.74
CA PHE A 4 3.16 -6.07 5.08
C PHE A 4 3.37 -6.65 3.70
N ASP A 5 2.52 -7.61 3.32
CA ASP A 5 2.40 -8.08 1.94
C ASP A 5 1.26 -7.31 1.29
N VAL A 6 1.53 -6.72 0.13
CA VAL A 6 0.55 -5.88 -0.57
C VAL A 6 0.29 -6.41 -1.95
N GLN A 7 -0.98 -6.40 -2.34
CA GLN A 7 -1.41 -6.73 -3.70
C GLN A 7 -1.88 -5.44 -4.36
N LEU A 8 -1.33 -5.13 -5.53
CA LEU A 8 -1.51 -3.84 -6.18
C LEU A 8 -2.18 -3.99 -7.54
N ASP A 9 -2.96 -2.98 -7.92
CA ASP A 9 -3.66 -2.90 -9.18
C ASP A 9 -3.13 -1.72 -9.99
N TYR A 10 -2.32 -2.02 -11.00
CA TYR A 10 -1.77 -1.02 -11.91
C TYR A 10 -2.72 -0.73 -13.07
N GLU A 11 -3.55 -1.69 -13.43
CA GLU A 11 -4.41 -1.61 -14.60
C GLU A 11 -5.52 -0.58 -14.43
N THR A 12 -6.17 -0.56 -13.28
CA THR A 12 -7.23 0.42 -12.99
C THR A 12 -6.68 1.84 -13.01
N SER A 13 -5.48 2.05 -12.45
CA SER A 13 -4.83 3.35 -12.48
C SER A 13 -4.50 3.78 -13.91
N GLU A 14 -4.03 2.87 -14.74
CA GLU A 14 -3.73 3.16 -16.14
C GLU A 14 -5.00 3.57 -16.90
N ARG A 15 -6.10 2.85 -16.70
CA ARG A 15 -7.39 3.16 -17.33
C ARG A 15 -7.95 4.51 -16.89
N ALA A 16 -7.66 4.91 -15.67
CA ALA A 16 -8.11 6.20 -15.13
C ALA A 16 -7.20 7.37 -15.56
N GLY A 17 -6.24 7.13 -16.44
CA GLY A 17 -5.31 8.16 -16.90
C GLY A 17 -4.16 8.41 -15.94
N ALA A 18 -3.97 7.56 -14.94
CA ALA A 18 -2.89 7.65 -13.96
C ALA A 18 -1.83 6.58 -14.21
N GLY A 19 -1.34 6.47 -15.44
CA GLY A 19 -0.32 5.51 -15.83
C GLY A 19 0.95 5.66 -14.97
N GLY A 20 1.53 4.54 -14.57
CA GLY A 20 2.68 4.53 -13.66
C GLY A 20 2.31 4.55 -12.18
N MET A 21 1.02 4.68 -11.87
CA MET A 21 0.50 4.63 -10.51
C MET A 21 -0.17 3.28 -10.24
N PHE A 22 -0.62 3.07 -9.02
CA PHE A 22 -1.35 1.86 -8.65
C PHE A 22 -2.34 2.15 -7.53
N GLN A 23 -3.37 1.30 -7.44
CA GLN A 23 -4.27 1.24 -6.29
C GLN A 23 -3.95 0.00 -5.47
N VAL A 24 -4.28 0.03 -4.19
CA VAL A 24 -4.08 -1.11 -3.29
C VAL A 24 -5.30 -2.01 -3.35
N ILE A 25 -5.10 -3.31 -3.65
CA ILE A 25 -6.15 -4.32 -3.62
C ILE A 25 -6.28 -4.89 -2.22
N SER A 26 -5.15 -5.28 -1.62
CA SER A 26 -5.15 -5.86 -0.28
C SER A 26 -3.82 -5.62 0.42
N ILE A 27 -3.88 -5.59 1.75
CA ILE A 27 -2.72 -5.49 2.63
C ILE A 27 -2.88 -6.55 3.72
N GLU A 28 -1.86 -7.39 3.90
CA GLU A 28 -1.82 -8.37 4.98
C GLU A 28 -0.59 -8.14 5.84
N ASP A 29 -0.73 -8.31 7.17
CA ASP A 29 0.41 -8.24 8.07
C ASP A 29 1.15 -9.58 8.10
N GLU A 30 2.20 -9.68 8.93
CA GLU A 30 3.01 -10.89 9.04
C GLU A 30 2.23 -12.10 9.53
N GLY A 31 1.17 -11.88 10.28
CA GLY A 31 0.29 -12.94 10.76
C GLY A 31 -0.81 -13.33 9.79
N GLY A 32 -0.84 -12.72 8.59
CA GLY A 32 -1.89 -12.96 7.60
C GLY A 32 -3.18 -12.21 7.86
N LYS A 33 -3.17 -11.27 8.80
CA LYS A 33 -4.35 -10.46 9.10
C LYS A 33 -4.56 -9.41 8.02
N ASP A 34 -5.80 -9.26 7.56
CA ASP A 34 -6.17 -8.25 6.58
C ASP A 34 -6.11 -6.86 7.21
N CYS A 35 -5.27 -6.01 6.62
CA CYS A 35 -5.09 -4.62 7.03
C CYS A 35 -5.48 -3.65 5.92
N THR A 36 -6.24 -4.10 4.94
CA THR A 36 -6.61 -3.31 3.76
C THR A 36 -7.33 -2.01 4.14
N THR A 37 -8.08 -2.02 5.23
CA THR A 37 -8.82 -0.85 5.71
C THR A 37 -7.94 0.29 6.22
N LEU A 38 -6.64 0.05 6.41
CA LEU A 38 -5.71 1.12 6.78
C LEU A 38 -5.54 2.14 5.66
N ILE A 39 -5.83 1.76 4.43
CA ILE A 39 -5.66 2.61 3.25
C ILE A 39 -6.99 2.71 2.51
N ASN A 40 -7.31 3.91 2.03
CA ASN A 40 -8.46 4.10 1.13
C ASN A 40 -8.10 3.51 -0.23
N GLN A 41 -8.86 2.50 -0.66
CA GLN A 41 -8.60 1.79 -1.91
C GLN A 41 -8.79 2.64 -3.16
N GLY A 42 -9.46 3.79 -3.06
CA GLY A 42 -9.63 4.71 -4.18
C GLY A 42 -8.42 5.57 -4.48
N ILE A 43 -7.39 5.54 -3.62
CA ILE A 43 -6.20 6.38 -3.79
C ILE A 43 -5.22 5.72 -4.76
N HIS A 44 -4.70 6.52 -5.70
CA HIS A 44 -3.61 6.11 -6.59
C HIS A 44 -2.28 6.51 -5.98
N PHE A 45 -1.34 5.58 -5.87
CA PHE A 45 0.00 5.83 -5.35
C PHE A 45 1.02 5.80 -6.48
N HIS A 46 2.04 6.64 -6.37
CA HIS A 46 3.13 6.70 -7.36
C HIS A 46 4.20 5.64 -7.11
N SER A 47 4.41 5.25 -5.87
CA SER A 47 5.50 4.33 -5.51
C SER A 47 5.17 3.59 -4.22
N LEU A 48 5.90 2.51 -3.96
CA LEU A 48 5.82 1.80 -2.69
C LEU A 48 6.24 2.69 -1.53
N GLY A 49 7.15 3.64 -1.77
CA GLY A 49 7.55 4.61 -0.75
C GLY A 49 6.39 5.49 -0.31
N ASP A 50 5.54 5.92 -1.24
CA ASP A 50 4.35 6.71 -0.92
C ASP A 50 3.34 5.88 -0.12
N LEU A 51 3.14 4.64 -0.51
CA LEU A 51 2.27 3.72 0.23
C LEU A 51 2.79 3.49 1.64
N LYS A 52 4.10 3.27 1.77
CA LYS A 52 4.76 3.08 3.06
C LYS A 52 4.55 4.28 3.98
N GLN A 53 4.68 5.49 3.43
CA GLN A 53 4.47 6.72 4.19
C GLN A 53 3.02 6.84 4.66
N ALA A 54 2.06 6.51 3.81
CA ALA A 54 0.64 6.53 4.18
C ALA A 54 0.34 5.53 5.30
N LEU A 55 0.91 4.32 5.23
CA LEU A 55 0.76 3.32 6.28
C LEU A 55 1.41 3.78 7.58
N ALA A 56 2.58 4.41 7.50
CA ALA A 56 3.27 4.93 8.68
C ALA A 56 2.42 5.95 9.41
N GLU A 57 1.78 6.86 8.69
CA GLU A 57 0.89 7.86 9.28
C GLU A 57 -0.28 7.21 10.00
N LYS A 58 -0.90 6.19 9.39
CA LYS A 58 -2.03 5.49 10.00
C LYS A 58 -1.64 4.72 11.26
N LEU A 59 -0.42 4.21 11.30
CA LEU A 59 0.07 3.40 12.42
C LEU A 59 0.79 4.23 13.48
N GLY A 60 1.04 5.52 13.22
CA GLY A 60 1.82 6.35 14.13
C GLY A 60 3.29 5.95 14.20
N LYS A 61 3.83 5.46 13.10
CA LYS A 61 5.21 4.98 13.01
C LYS A 61 5.99 5.78 11.97
N GLN A 62 7.32 5.60 11.94
CA GLN A 62 8.16 6.16 10.90
C GLN A 62 8.13 5.25 9.67
N PRO A 63 8.22 5.80 8.45
CA PRO A 63 8.29 4.96 7.24
C PRO A 63 9.44 3.96 7.26
N SER A 64 10.56 4.30 7.89
CA SER A 64 11.71 3.41 8.02
C SER A 64 11.42 2.16 8.86
N GLU A 65 10.35 2.16 9.64
CA GLU A 65 9.93 1.02 10.45
C GLU A 65 9.03 0.05 9.68
N ILE A 66 8.70 0.38 8.44
CA ILE A 66 7.76 -0.41 7.62
C ILE A 66 8.48 -1.02 6.44
N SER A 67 8.22 -2.28 6.21
CA SER A 67 8.71 -3.02 5.05
C SER A 67 7.50 -3.53 4.25
N LEU A 68 7.56 -3.43 2.93
CA LEU A 68 6.50 -3.90 2.05
C LEU A 68 7.05 -4.91 1.06
N SER A 69 6.25 -5.94 0.77
CA SER A 69 6.49 -6.87 -0.32
C SER A 69 5.27 -6.89 -1.22
N GLU A 70 5.48 -6.69 -2.51
CA GLU A 70 4.42 -6.82 -3.50
C GLU A 70 4.22 -8.28 -3.86
N VAL A 71 3.00 -8.76 -3.76
CA VAL A 71 2.65 -10.15 -4.08
C VAL A 71 1.74 -10.26 -5.28
#